data_1fd12a1afc8cdb5002ff8363b52d5455
#
_entry.id   1fd12a1afc8cdb5002ff8363b52d5455
#
_cell.length_a   1.000
_cell.length_b   1.000
_cell.length_c   1.000
_cell.angle_alpha   90.00
_cell.angle_beta   90.00
_cell.angle_gamma   90.00
#
_symmetry.space_group_name_H-M   'P 1'
#
loop_
_entity.id
_entity.type
_entity.pdbx_description
1 polymer ?
#
loop_
_entity_poly.entity_id
_entity_poly.type
_entity_poly.pdbx_seq_one_letter_code
_entity_poly.pdbx_strand_id
1 'polypeptide(L)'
;PDDQIILNDKTKNENSIFSFSNIKGKERPFIDLKFDDNTDQKISLIIFDHLFKNIETIFSVQYFINSNEDKLIIIFSGNSKIENLTLVINDYFKKKILNIELMKIQYPIKTKAGKFKTILDEKDFSYIKLSS
;
A
#
# COMPACT_ATOMS: atom_id res chain seq x y z
N PRO A 1 -20.00 9.97 -8.84
CA PRO A 1 -20.08 10.36 -8.34
C PRO A 1 -19.96 10.50 -8.00
N ASP A 2 -19.52 10.43 -8.15
CA ASP A 2 -19.45 10.83 -7.46
C ASP A 2 -19.23 10.92 -6.79
N ASP A 3 -18.81 10.90 -6.89
CA ASP A 3 -18.55 11.27 -5.95
C ASP A 3 -18.88 11.27 -5.21
N GLN A 4 -18.81 11.18 -5.27
CA GLN A 4 -19.01 11.42 -4.27
C GLN A 4 -19.11 11.05 -3.45
N ILE A 5 -19.09 10.82 -3.43
CA ILE A 5 -19.10 10.73 -2.37
C ILE A 5 -19.40 10.34 -1.74
N ILE A 6 -19.29 10.19 -1.78
CA ILE A 6 -19.45 10.14 -0.88
C ILE A 6 -19.63 9.87 -0.15
N LEU A 7 -19.67 9.77 -0.07
CA LEU A 7 -19.81 9.85 0.98
C LEU A 7 -20.40 9.68 1.41
N ASN A 8 -20.55 9.68 1.21
CA ASN A 8 -21.02 9.77 1.93
C ASN A 8 -21.49 9.37 2.33
N ASP A 9 -21.63 9.18 2.09
CA ASP A 9 -21.96 9.04 2.75
C ASP A 9 -22.05 8.36 3.26
N LYS A 10 -22.19 8.00 3.20
CA LYS A 10 -22.20 7.72 3.76
C LYS A 10 -21.74 7.48 4.35
N THR A 11 -21.50 7.48 4.12
CA THR A 11 -21.06 7.66 4.71
C THR A 11 -20.71 7.81 5.13
N LYS A 12 -20.66 8.06 5.01
CA LYS A 12 -20.26 8.50 5.40
C LYS A 12 -19.82 8.46 6.04
N ASN A 13 -19.63 8.42 6.05
CA ASN A 13 -19.04 8.57 6.59
C ASN A 13 -18.41 8.24 6.91
N GLU A 14 -18.15 8.08 6.91
CA GLU A 14 -17.48 8.07 7.06
C GLU A 14 -16.92 8.12 7.03
N ASN A 15 -16.66 8.38 7.03
CA ASN A 15 -15.97 8.71 6.90
C ASN A 15 -15.38 8.99 6.77
N SER A 16 -15.14 9.40 6.90
CA SER A 16 -14.46 9.84 6.55
C SER A 16 -13.68 9.91 6.42
N ILE A 17 -13.48 9.81 6.84
CA ILE A 17 -12.55 9.90 6.60
C ILE A 17 -12.15 9.82 5.68
N PHE A 18 -12.22 9.76 5.54
CA PHE A 18 -11.75 9.69 4.58
C PHE A 18 -12.33 10.03 3.63
N SER A 19 -12.64 10.51 3.63
CA SER A 19 -13.03 10.85 2.86
C SER A 19 -13.26 10.86 2.01
N PHE A 20 -13.42 11.00 1.76
CA PHE A 20 -13.52 10.98 0.99
C PHE A 20 -13.68 11.10 0.16
N SER A 21 -13.61 11.37 0.07
CA SER A 21 -13.60 11.33 -0.80
C SER A 21 -13.35 11.14 -1.75
N ASN A 22 -13.55 11.41 -2.23
CA ASN A 22 -13.27 11.07 -3.14
C ASN A 22 -12.46 10.52 -3.90
N ILE A 23 -12.98 10.17 -3.59
CA ILE A 23 -11.76 9.63 -4.17
C ILE A 23 -12.07 8.52 -5.13
N LYS A 24 -12.70 8.90 -6.09
CA LYS A 24 -13.15 8.00 -7.11
C LYS A 24 -11.98 7.32 -7.81
N GLY A 25 -12.03 6.01 -7.95
CA GLY A 25 -10.97 5.25 -8.57
C GLY A 25 -9.71 5.13 -7.73
N LYS A 26 -9.78 5.61 -6.50
CA LYS A 26 -8.64 5.57 -5.60
C LYS A 26 -8.83 4.57 -4.48
N GLU A 27 -9.83 3.72 -4.60
CA GLU A 27 -10.00 2.67 -3.61
C GLU A 27 -8.81 1.73 -3.63
N ARG A 28 -8.45 1.28 -2.44
CA ARG A 28 -7.36 0.32 -2.31
C ARG A 28 -7.94 -1.03 -1.96
N PRO A 29 -7.36 -2.11 -2.52
CA PRO A 29 -7.82 -3.45 -2.15
C PRO A 29 -7.55 -3.75 -0.69
N PHE A 30 -8.23 -4.77 -0.19
CA PHE A 30 -8.01 -5.29 1.16
C PHE A 30 -7.08 -6.49 1.08
N ILE A 31 -6.33 -6.70 2.14
CA ILE A 31 -5.48 -7.88 2.27
C ILE A 31 -5.58 -8.39 3.70
N ASP A 32 -5.46 -9.69 3.86
CA ASP A 32 -5.43 -10.31 5.19
C ASP A 32 -4.00 -10.31 5.68
N LEU A 33 -3.74 -9.53 6.73
CA LEU A 33 -2.43 -9.51 7.37
C LEU A 33 -2.36 -10.56 8.44
N LYS A 34 -1.26 -11.30 8.46
CA LYS A 34 -1.03 -12.34 9.44
C LYS A 34 0.01 -11.85 10.44
N PHE A 35 -0.32 -11.95 11.72
CA PHE A 35 0.53 -11.42 12.77
C PHE A 35 1.22 -12.54 13.54
N ASP A 36 2.30 -12.19 14.22
CA ASP A 36 3.09 -13.15 14.98
C ASP A 36 2.38 -13.68 16.24
N ASP A 37 1.25 -13.09 16.61
CA ASP A 37 0.44 -13.59 17.72
C ASP A 37 -0.67 -14.55 17.24
N ASN A 38 -0.55 -15.06 16.01
CA ASN A 38 -1.49 -16.00 15.40
C ASN A 38 -2.86 -15.39 15.11
N THR A 39 -2.95 -14.08 15.03
CA THR A 39 -4.18 -13.42 14.60
C THR A 39 -4.06 -12.94 13.16
N ASP A 40 -5.20 -12.80 12.49
CA ASP A 40 -5.29 -12.24 11.15
C ASP A 40 -6.19 -11.02 11.20
N GLN A 41 -5.92 -10.05 10.34
CA GLN A 41 -6.76 -8.86 10.24
C GLN A 41 -6.86 -8.43 8.80
N LYS A 42 -8.09 -8.18 8.34
CA LYS A 42 -8.29 -7.67 6.98
C LYS A 42 -8.10 -6.16 6.98
N ILE A 43 -7.18 -5.67 6.18
CA ILE A 43 -6.76 -4.27 6.17
C ILE A 43 -6.83 -3.74 4.74
N SER A 44 -7.36 -2.53 4.58
CA SER A 44 -7.24 -1.82 3.31
C SER A 44 -5.83 -1.30 3.14
N LEU A 45 -5.28 -1.39 1.94
CA LEU A 45 -3.94 -0.88 1.67
C LEU A 45 -3.82 0.61 1.90
N ILE A 46 -4.95 1.34 1.98
CA ILE A 46 -4.90 2.77 2.26
C ILE A 46 -4.26 3.08 3.61
N ILE A 47 -4.27 2.13 4.53
CA ILE A 47 -3.59 2.30 5.82
C ILE A 47 -2.10 2.56 5.58
N PHE A 48 -1.49 1.82 4.66
CA PHE A 48 -0.06 2.02 4.36
C PHE A 48 0.19 3.36 3.69
N ASP A 49 -0.71 3.80 2.80
CA ASP A 49 -0.59 5.13 2.23
C ASP A 49 -0.54 6.19 3.33
N HIS A 50 -1.41 6.05 4.33
CA HIS A 50 -1.45 7.00 5.45
C HIS A 50 -0.18 6.94 6.29
N LEU A 51 0.34 5.74 6.52
CA LEU A 51 1.55 5.59 7.33
C LEU A 51 2.76 6.25 6.65
N PHE A 52 2.81 6.21 5.32
CA PHE A 52 4.00 6.65 4.60
C PHE A 52 3.91 8.08 4.09
N LYS A 53 2.73 8.69 4.06
CA LYS A 53 2.55 9.98 3.38
C LYS A 53 3.35 11.12 3.98
N ASN A 54 3.69 11.02 5.26
CA ASN A 54 4.43 12.09 5.93
C ASN A 54 5.92 11.79 6.06
N ILE A 55 6.39 10.72 5.43
CA ILE A 55 7.81 10.37 5.47
C ILE A 55 8.47 11.00 4.25
N GLU A 56 9.21 12.07 4.46
CA GLU A 56 9.76 12.87 3.37
C GLU A 56 10.76 12.11 2.51
N THR A 57 11.39 11.09 3.08
CA THR A 57 12.39 10.30 2.38
C THR A 57 11.79 9.19 1.52
N ILE A 58 10.48 9.06 1.49
CA ILE A 58 9.78 8.16 0.57
C ILE A 58 9.28 8.99 -0.60
N PHE A 59 9.68 8.61 -1.83
CA PHE A 59 9.26 9.34 -3.04
C PHE A 59 8.07 8.67 -3.70
N SER A 60 7.96 7.35 -3.61
CA SER A 60 6.83 6.62 -4.21
C SER A 60 6.61 5.32 -3.46
N VAL A 61 5.35 4.87 -3.46
CA VAL A 61 4.98 3.58 -2.88
C VAL A 61 4.05 2.89 -3.85
N GLN A 62 4.33 1.63 -4.12
CA GLN A 62 3.52 0.78 -4.98
C GLN A 62 3.34 -0.55 -4.28
N TYR A 63 2.26 -1.26 -4.62
CA TYR A 63 1.90 -2.49 -3.92
C TYR A 63 1.72 -3.62 -4.91
N PHE A 64 2.19 -4.80 -4.55
CA PHE A 64 1.92 -6.02 -5.30
C PHE A 64 1.38 -7.07 -4.33
N ILE A 65 0.18 -7.56 -4.61
CA ILE A 65 -0.43 -8.61 -3.79
C ILE A 65 -0.14 -9.94 -4.47
N ASN A 66 0.72 -10.72 -3.83
CA ASN A 66 1.08 -12.04 -4.34
C ASN A 66 0.13 -13.06 -3.73
N SER A 67 -0.96 -13.36 -4.45
CA SER A 67 -1.98 -14.26 -3.93
C SER A 67 -1.48 -15.69 -3.82
N ASN A 68 -0.49 -16.09 -4.63
CA ASN A 68 0.06 -17.44 -4.55
C ASN A 68 0.77 -17.69 -3.22
N GLU A 69 1.40 -16.68 -2.66
CA GLU A 69 2.11 -16.78 -1.40
C GLU A 69 1.40 -16.10 -0.26
N ASP A 70 0.21 -15.56 -0.53
CA ASP A 70 -0.58 -14.84 0.47
C ASP A 70 0.26 -13.75 1.14
N LYS A 71 0.91 -12.93 0.30
CA LYS A 71 1.89 -11.96 0.76
C LYS A 71 1.66 -10.62 0.08
N LEU A 72 1.87 -9.55 0.84
CA LEU A 72 1.89 -8.20 0.31
C LEU A 72 3.33 -7.75 0.16
N ILE A 73 3.68 -7.25 -1.03
CA ILE A 73 4.99 -6.68 -1.26
C ILE A 73 4.79 -5.18 -1.43
N ILE A 74 5.43 -4.39 -0.56
CA ILE A 74 5.39 -2.94 -0.60
C ILE A 74 6.68 -2.47 -1.25
N ILE A 75 6.54 -1.82 -2.41
CA ILE A 75 7.69 -1.42 -3.22
C ILE A 75 7.80 0.09 -3.15
N PHE A 76 8.95 0.58 -2.69
CA PHE A 76 9.10 2.01 -2.48
C PHE A 76 10.40 2.52 -3.10
N SER A 77 10.43 3.81 -3.41
CA SER A 77 11.63 4.49 -3.86
C SER A 77 11.90 5.67 -2.92
N GLY A 78 13.13 6.16 -2.95
CA GLY A 78 13.54 7.28 -2.13
C GLY A 78 14.73 6.93 -1.28
N ASN A 79 14.90 7.65 -0.18
CA ASN A 79 16.08 7.53 0.67
C ASN A 79 15.79 6.85 2.00
N SER A 80 14.57 6.34 2.21
CA SER A 80 14.24 5.59 3.42
C SER A 80 14.92 4.23 3.41
N LYS A 81 15.22 3.72 4.59
CA LYS A 81 15.76 2.38 4.74
C LYS A 81 14.64 1.42 5.06
N ILE A 82 14.77 0.18 4.58
CA ILE A 82 13.78 -0.86 4.83
C ILE A 82 13.54 -1.03 6.32
N GLU A 83 14.60 -1.01 7.12
CA GLU A 83 14.49 -1.18 8.57
C GLU A 83 13.61 -0.11 9.21
N ASN A 84 13.74 1.13 8.74
CA ASN A 84 12.95 2.23 9.31
C ASN A 84 11.47 2.07 8.98
N LEU A 85 11.15 1.66 7.76
CA LEU A 85 9.76 1.45 7.38
C LEU A 85 9.15 0.27 8.13
N THR A 86 9.94 -0.77 8.35
CA THR A 86 9.49 -1.92 9.13
C THR A 86 9.10 -1.48 10.54
N LEU A 87 9.92 -0.61 11.16
CA LEU A 87 9.62 -0.10 12.48
C LEU A 87 8.34 0.72 12.51
N VAL A 88 8.13 1.56 11.49
CA VAL A 88 6.91 2.36 11.40
C VAL A 88 5.68 1.46 11.34
N ILE A 89 5.75 0.43 10.52
CA ILE A 89 4.62 -0.50 10.35
C ILE A 89 4.36 -1.26 11.65
N ASN A 90 5.40 -1.83 12.24
CA ASN A 90 5.24 -2.61 13.46
C ASN A 90 4.75 -1.75 14.63
N ASP A 91 5.20 -0.50 14.68
CA ASP A 91 4.75 0.40 15.73
C ASP A 91 3.26 0.73 15.58
N TYR A 92 2.80 0.92 14.35
CA TYR A 92 1.40 1.22 14.13
C TYR A 92 0.50 0.07 14.58
N PHE A 93 0.84 -1.16 14.21
CA PHE A 93 0.02 -2.33 14.53
C PHE A 93 0.29 -2.90 15.91
N LYS A 94 1.38 -2.47 16.55
CA LYS A 94 1.79 -2.96 17.88
C LYS A 94 2.11 -4.45 17.89
N LYS A 95 2.44 -5.00 16.73
CA LYS A 95 2.85 -6.39 16.59
C LYS A 95 3.48 -6.58 15.22
N LYS A 96 4.17 -7.69 15.06
CA LYS A 96 4.89 -7.98 13.83
C LYS A 96 3.97 -8.63 12.81
N ILE A 97 4.07 -8.17 11.56
CA ILE A 97 3.32 -8.73 10.44
C ILE A 97 4.20 -9.76 9.74
N LEU A 98 3.66 -10.96 9.53
CA LEU A 98 4.44 -12.06 8.96
C LEU A 98 4.43 -12.09 7.45
N ASN A 99 3.37 -11.58 6.81
CA ASN A 99 3.20 -11.72 5.36
C ASN A 99 3.33 -10.41 4.60
N ILE A 100 4.25 -9.56 5.05
CA ILE A 100 4.61 -8.34 4.33
C ILE A 100 6.11 -8.40 4.00
N GLU A 101 6.43 -7.94 2.81
CA GLU A 101 7.83 -7.78 2.39
C GLU A 101 8.00 -6.36 1.86
N LEU A 102 9.10 -5.71 2.24
CA LEU A 102 9.44 -4.39 1.73
C LEU A 102 10.53 -4.51 0.69
N MET A 103 10.36 -3.81 -0.41
CA MET A 103 11.33 -3.84 -1.50
C MET A 103 11.63 -2.41 -1.94
N LYS A 104 12.91 -2.06 -1.99
CA LYS A 104 13.35 -0.73 -2.40
C LYS A 104 13.81 -0.76 -3.84
N ILE A 105 13.31 0.19 -4.64
CA ILE A 105 13.72 0.33 -6.03
C ILE A 105 14.17 1.77 -6.27
N GLN A 106 14.88 1.98 -7.37
CA GLN A 106 15.40 3.30 -7.69
C GLN A 106 14.31 4.21 -8.26
N TYR A 107 13.47 3.71 -9.15
CA TYR A 107 12.41 4.47 -9.79
C TYR A 107 11.12 3.66 -9.79
N PRO A 108 9.96 4.33 -9.63
CA PRO A 108 8.69 3.59 -9.63
C PRO A 108 8.37 3.03 -11.01
N ILE A 109 7.57 1.97 -11.02
CA ILE A 109 7.07 1.37 -12.25
C ILE A 109 5.96 2.27 -12.80
N LYS A 110 5.99 2.52 -14.10
CA LYS A 110 4.99 3.34 -14.76
C LYS A 110 4.37 2.56 -15.91
N THR A 111 3.16 2.95 -16.29
CA THR A 111 2.52 2.40 -17.47
C THR A 111 3.28 2.83 -18.73
N LYS A 112 2.93 2.22 -19.88
CA LYS A 112 3.54 2.62 -21.16
C LYS A 112 3.31 4.09 -21.47
N ALA A 113 2.20 4.64 -20.97
CA ALA A 113 1.89 6.06 -21.18
C ALA A 113 2.61 6.96 -20.18
N GLY A 114 3.45 6.41 -19.32
CA GLY A 114 4.20 7.19 -18.36
C GLY A 114 3.43 7.52 -17.09
N LYS A 115 2.29 6.87 -16.86
CA LYS A 115 1.49 7.15 -15.68
C LYS A 115 1.91 6.26 -14.52
N PHE A 116 1.86 6.84 -13.31
CA PHE A 116 2.16 6.12 -12.09
C PHE A 116 1.10 5.05 -11.83
N LYS A 117 1.53 3.88 -11.37
CA LYS A 117 0.64 2.75 -11.11
C LYS A 117 0.79 2.33 -9.66
N THR A 118 -0.28 2.47 -8.88
CA THR A 118 -0.21 2.18 -7.45
C THR A 118 -0.24 0.68 -7.16
N ILE A 119 -1.13 -0.05 -7.85
CA ILE A 119 -1.26 -1.51 -7.66
C ILE A 119 -0.64 -2.18 -8.86
N LEU A 120 0.39 -2.98 -8.62
CA LEU A 120 1.12 -3.67 -9.69
C LEU A 120 0.53 -5.05 -9.92
N ASP A 121 0.61 -5.54 -11.16
CA ASP A 121 0.24 -6.91 -11.46
C ASP A 121 1.49 -7.78 -11.57
N GLU A 122 1.30 -9.07 -11.87
CA GLU A 122 2.42 -10.00 -11.95
C GLU A 122 3.44 -9.60 -13.00
N LYS A 123 2.97 -9.07 -14.11
CA LYS A 123 3.85 -8.65 -15.18
C LYS A 123 4.75 -7.50 -14.73
N ASP A 124 4.16 -6.53 -14.04
CA ASP A 124 4.93 -5.40 -13.49
C ASP A 124 5.97 -5.89 -12.51
N PHE A 125 5.58 -6.81 -11.64
CA PHE A 125 6.50 -7.32 -10.61
C PHE A 125 7.63 -8.12 -11.23
N SER A 126 7.35 -8.90 -12.28
CA SER A 126 8.40 -9.64 -12.99
C SER A 126 9.41 -8.69 -13.60
N TYR A 127 8.95 -7.56 -14.11
CA TYR A 127 9.84 -6.54 -14.68
C TYR A 127 10.80 -6.00 -13.62
N ILE A 128 10.31 -5.75 -12.41
CA ILE A 128 11.17 -5.29 -11.32
C ILE A 128 12.24 -6.32 -11.02
N LYS A 129 11.86 -7.59 -10.94
CA LYS A 129 12.81 -8.65 -10.61
C LYS A 129 13.89 -8.81 -11.66
N LEU A 130 13.53 -8.60 -12.92
CA LEU A 130 14.51 -8.70 -14.00
C LEU A 130 15.45 -7.50 -14.01
N SER A 131 15.00 -6.35 -13.52
CA SER A 131 15.77 -5.12 -13.55
C SER A 131 16.67 -4.95 -12.33
N SER A 132 16.43 -5.70 -11.27
CA SER A 132 17.19 -5.55 -10.02
C SER A 132 18.41 -6.52 -9.90
#